data_24adee145c5d4d2d42aed5261a5ad855
#
_entry.id   24adee145c5d4d2d42aed5261a5ad855
#
_cell.length_a   1.000
_cell.length_b   1.000
_cell.length_c   1.000
_cell.angle_alpha   90.00
_cell.angle_beta   90.00
_cell.angle_gamma   90.00
#
_symmetry.space_group_name_H-M   'P 1'
#
loop_
_entity.id
_entity.type
_entity.pdbx_description
1 polymer ?
#
loop_
_entity_poly.entity_id
_entity_poly.type
_entity_poly.pdbx_seq_one_letter_code
_entity_poly.pdbx_strand_id
1 'polypeptide(L)'
;MFPPKVLLLAPYIALVTAQQQAYLGFNSGATLADSTAKQQSDFEKEFKTAQALHGSPGTFNSVRLYTNVQAGTTDTPISAFQAAVDTNTTMLLGLWCSGTKTITNELNALQAAITKYGQKFADLVVGISVGSEDLYRISESGIKNNAGIGTGPDEIIAFIKDVRSAIANTELAGKPVGHVDSWSAWSNSSNAAVIKAVDFIGTDLYPYYEKDKVNTIENATVVFDYIYNKTLSAAGKKPVWVTETGWPTSGPSYGQAVPSVNNAKTYWDQIGCTLFGRTNVWWYNLRDSNPANTEKFAITNDLSTTPQFNLTCPVDSGAPAPINTSAANIVVPSMVYGAISIFVSFIYYFV
;
A
#
# COMPACT_ATOMS: atom_id res chain seq x y z
N MET A 1 35.14 -63.91 -11.07
CA MET A 1 34.84 -62.89 -12.09
C MET A 1 33.55 -62.19 -11.62
N PHE A 2 33.67 -61.00 -10.98
CA PHE A 2 32.51 -60.25 -10.51
C PHE A 2 32.14 -59.19 -11.56
N PRO A 3 30.85 -58.96 -11.84
CA PRO A 3 30.43 -57.95 -12.80
C PRO A 3 30.61 -56.53 -12.21
N PRO A 4 30.89 -55.53 -13.06
CA PRO A 4 31.08 -54.15 -12.59
C PRO A 4 29.72 -53.55 -12.19
N LYS A 5 29.71 -52.88 -11.02
CA LYS A 5 28.57 -52.09 -10.55
C LYS A 5 28.53 -50.77 -11.36
N VAL A 6 27.50 -50.65 -12.21
CA VAL A 6 27.20 -49.38 -12.88
C VAL A 6 26.51 -48.45 -11.89
N LEU A 7 27.20 -47.38 -11.53
CA LEU A 7 26.65 -46.30 -10.69
C LEU A 7 25.85 -45.36 -11.61
N LEU A 8 24.52 -45.43 -11.55
CA LEU A 8 23.63 -44.49 -12.22
C LEU A 8 23.60 -43.19 -11.39
N LEU A 9 24.33 -42.17 -11.88
CA LEU A 9 24.19 -40.81 -11.41
C LEU A 9 22.88 -40.22 -11.95
N ALA A 10 21.86 -40.12 -11.11
CA ALA A 10 20.65 -39.38 -11.43
C ALA A 10 20.99 -37.86 -11.45
N PRO A 11 20.62 -37.12 -12.51
CA PRO A 11 20.81 -35.66 -12.49
C PRO A 11 19.86 -35.03 -11.48
N TYR A 12 20.43 -34.34 -10.47
CA TYR A 12 19.68 -33.47 -9.61
C TYR A 12 19.30 -32.22 -10.42
N ILE A 13 18.06 -32.15 -10.88
CA ILE A 13 17.47 -30.93 -11.43
C ILE A 13 17.13 -30.06 -10.23
N ALA A 14 17.98 -29.09 -9.93
CA ALA A 14 17.64 -28.02 -9.00
C ALA A 14 16.54 -27.18 -9.65
N LEU A 15 15.31 -27.34 -9.15
CA LEU A 15 14.24 -26.38 -9.44
C LEU A 15 14.64 -25.03 -8.79
N VAL A 16 15.23 -24.16 -9.60
CA VAL A 16 15.35 -22.75 -9.25
C VAL A 16 13.93 -22.19 -9.38
N THR A 17 13.21 -22.11 -8.27
CA THR A 17 11.99 -21.29 -8.21
C THR A 17 12.44 -19.86 -8.40
N ALA A 18 12.14 -19.27 -9.55
CA ALA A 18 12.31 -17.85 -9.75
C ALA A 18 11.49 -17.12 -8.66
N GLN A 19 12.16 -16.48 -7.73
CA GLN A 19 11.50 -15.66 -6.72
C GLN A 19 10.82 -14.52 -7.47
N GLN A 20 9.48 -14.46 -7.40
CA GLN A 20 8.73 -13.40 -8.05
C GLN A 20 9.24 -12.06 -7.53
N GLN A 21 9.70 -11.19 -8.43
CA GLN A 21 10.18 -9.87 -8.07
C GLN A 21 9.05 -9.07 -7.42
N ALA A 22 9.36 -8.44 -6.27
CA ALA A 22 8.39 -7.62 -5.55
C ALA A 22 7.94 -6.42 -6.38
N TYR A 23 6.67 -6.09 -6.33
CA TYR A 23 6.11 -4.93 -6.99
C TYR A 23 6.56 -3.64 -6.31
N LEU A 24 7.00 -2.67 -7.11
CA LEU A 24 7.37 -1.32 -6.69
C LEU A 24 6.43 -0.31 -7.36
N GLY A 25 5.80 0.54 -6.58
CA GLY A 25 4.84 1.48 -7.12
C GLY A 25 4.57 2.68 -6.23
N PHE A 26 3.60 3.46 -6.67
CA PHE A 26 3.06 4.60 -5.94
C PHE A 26 1.55 4.48 -5.78
N ASN A 27 1.03 5.19 -4.79
CA ASN A 27 -0.39 5.37 -4.62
C ASN A 27 -0.90 6.47 -5.57
N SER A 28 -2.09 6.29 -6.15
CA SER A 28 -2.71 7.28 -7.01
C SER A 28 -4.21 7.38 -6.72
N GLY A 29 -4.65 8.56 -6.27
CA GLY A 29 -6.07 8.87 -6.09
C GLY A 29 -6.77 9.17 -7.41
N ALA A 30 -8.10 9.24 -7.40
CA ALA A 30 -8.94 9.45 -8.57
C ALA A 30 -9.06 10.93 -9.01
N THR A 31 -8.58 11.87 -8.17
CA THR A 31 -8.69 13.32 -8.41
C THR A 31 -7.34 14.01 -8.40
N LEU A 32 -7.28 15.20 -8.98
CA LEU A 32 -6.18 16.16 -8.85
C LEU A 32 -6.29 16.92 -7.52
N ALA A 33 -5.26 17.72 -7.19
CA ALA A 33 -5.22 18.52 -5.98
C ALA A 33 -6.32 19.60 -5.87
N ASP A 34 -6.94 19.96 -6.98
CA ASP A 34 -8.10 20.87 -7.04
C ASP A 34 -9.46 20.13 -7.00
N SER A 35 -9.45 18.84 -6.68
CA SER A 35 -10.61 17.94 -6.66
C SER A 35 -11.21 17.61 -8.03
N THR A 36 -10.63 18.05 -9.11
CA THR A 36 -11.09 17.65 -10.45
C THR A 36 -10.73 16.19 -10.72
N ALA A 37 -11.60 15.51 -11.49
CA ALA A 37 -11.38 14.09 -11.84
C ALA A 37 -10.15 13.95 -12.73
N LYS A 38 -9.22 13.06 -12.37
CA LYS A 38 -8.11 12.67 -13.24
C LYS A 38 -8.64 11.99 -14.50
N GLN A 39 -8.05 12.35 -15.64
CA GLN A 39 -8.30 11.74 -16.92
C GLN A 39 -7.19 10.74 -17.26
N GLN A 40 -7.37 9.96 -18.31
CA GLN A 40 -6.37 8.98 -18.76
C GLN A 40 -4.97 9.61 -18.92
N SER A 41 -4.87 10.79 -19.50
CA SER A 41 -3.61 11.51 -19.70
C SER A 41 -2.90 11.86 -18.39
N ASP A 42 -3.65 12.14 -17.32
CA ASP A 42 -3.08 12.43 -15.99
C ASP A 42 -2.43 11.17 -15.38
N PHE A 43 -3.13 10.04 -15.47
CA PHE A 43 -2.61 8.75 -15.03
C PHE A 43 -1.43 8.30 -15.87
N GLU A 44 -1.48 8.43 -17.20
CA GLU A 44 -0.35 8.11 -18.08
C GLU A 44 0.89 8.92 -17.74
N LYS A 45 0.73 10.22 -17.45
CA LYS A 45 1.84 11.07 -17.04
C LYS A 45 2.42 10.60 -15.70
N GLU A 46 1.60 10.26 -14.70
CA GLU A 46 2.05 9.70 -13.44
C GLU A 46 2.83 8.40 -13.65
N PHE A 47 2.27 7.45 -14.38
CA PHE A 47 2.87 6.13 -14.58
C PHE A 47 4.20 6.21 -15.34
N LYS A 48 4.24 6.99 -16.42
CA LYS A 48 5.48 7.23 -17.18
C LYS A 48 6.54 7.95 -16.35
N THR A 49 6.14 8.92 -15.52
CA THR A 49 7.07 9.58 -14.59
C THR A 49 7.63 8.60 -13.56
N ALA A 50 6.78 7.77 -12.95
CA ALA A 50 7.21 6.78 -11.97
C ALA A 50 8.23 5.79 -12.56
N GLN A 51 7.99 5.31 -13.78
CA GLN A 51 8.90 4.40 -14.49
C GLN A 51 10.22 5.04 -14.88
N ALA A 52 10.27 6.36 -15.04
CA ALA A 52 11.43 7.12 -15.51
C ALA A 52 12.13 7.94 -14.42
N LEU A 53 11.83 7.68 -13.13
CA LEU A 53 12.45 8.40 -12.01
C LEU A 53 13.96 8.21 -11.99
N HIS A 54 14.70 9.32 -12.01
CA HIS A 54 16.14 9.30 -11.95
C HIS A 54 16.64 8.81 -10.58
N GLY A 55 17.60 7.89 -10.60
CA GLY A 55 18.22 7.34 -9.40
C GLY A 55 17.37 6.36 -8.61
N SER A 56 16.20 5.95 -9.12
CA SER A 56 15.35 4.98 -8.43
C SER A 56 16.04 3.62 -8.27
N PRO A 57 15.83 2.91 -7.15
CA PRO A 57 16.46 1.61 -6.86
C PRO A 57 15.86 0.44 -7.66
N GLY A 58 14.93 0.71 -8.55
CA GLY A 58 14.24 -0.24 -9.43
C GLY A 58 13.21 0.49 -10.26
N THR A 59 12.52 -0.24 -11.12
CA THR A 59 11.44 0.34 -11.94
C THR A 59 10.15 0.40 -11.13
N PHE A 60 9.65 1.61 -10.88
CA PHE A 60 8.36 1.82 -10.23
C PHE A 60 7.24 1.71 -11.28
N ASN A 61 6.95 0.49 -11.68
CA ASN A 61 5.94 0.18 -12.72
C ASN A 61 4.65 -0.42 -12.15
N SER A 62 4.34 -0.13 -10.91
CA SER A 62 3.10 -0.53 -10.26
C SER A 62 2.36 0.68 -9.69
N VAL A 63 1.03 0.63 -9.65
CA VAL A 63 0.18 1.63 -9.01
C VAL A 63 -0.81 0.95 -8.07
N ARG A 64 -1.05 1.55 -6.91
CA ARG A 64 -2.21 1.22 -6.09
C ARG A 64 -3.28 2.27 -6.30
N LEU A 65 -4.49 1.81 -6.61
CA LEU A 65 -5.70 2.62 -6.76
C LEU A 65 -6.61 2.42 -5.54
N TYR A 66 -7.44 3.41 -5.24
CA TYR A 66 -8.38 3.37 -4.11
C TYR A 66 -9.80 2.99 -4.50
N THR A 67 -10.13 3.12 -5.80
CA THR A 67 -11.45 2.85 -6.37
C THR A 67 -11.32 2.38 -7.81
N ASN A 68 -12.28 1.60 -8.28
CA ASN A 68 -12.44 1.23 -9.68
C ASN A 68 -13.29 2.25 -10.45
N VAL A 69 -13.93 3.19 -9.75
CA VAL A 69 -14.90 4.13 -10.33
C VAL A 69 -14.21 5.43 -10.70
N GLN A 70 -14.49 5.92 -11.91
CA GLN A 70 -14.05 7.25 -12.37
C GLN A 70 -14.71 8.34 -11.51
N ALA A 71 -13.91 9.24 -10.96
CA ALA A 71 -14.42 10.35 -10.17
C ALA A 71 -15.48 11.16 -10.93
N GLY A 72 -16.58 11.49 -10.24
CA GLY A 72 -17.70 12.20 -10.81
C GLY A 72 -18.68 11.32 -11.62
N THR A 73 -18.52 9.98 -11.60
CA THR A 73 -19.46 9.03 -12.24
C THR A 73 -20.00 8.03 -11.21
N THR A 74 -21.05 7.29 -11.57
CA THR A 74 -21.64 6.29 -10.69
C THR A 74 -20.88 4.98 -10.70
N ASP A 75 -20.52 4.44 -11.88
CA ASP A 75 -19.91 3.12 -12.05
C ASP A 75 -19.09 3.00 -13.35
N THR A 76 -18.66 4.13 -13.90
CA THR A 76 -17.75 4.13 -15.05
C THR A 76 -16.37 3.67 -14.61
N PRO A 77 -15.71 2.74 -15.33
CA PRO A 77 -14.34 2.34 -14.99
C PRO A 77 -13.38 3.54 -14.96
N ILE A 78 -12.55 3.59 -13.92
CA ILE A 78 -11.54 4.63 -13.77
C ILE A 78 -10.57 4.62 -14.98
N SER A 79 -10.28 5.80 -15.52
CA SER A 79 -9.42 5.94 -16.70
C SER A 79 -7.96 5.53 -16.46
N ALA A 80 -7.57 5.31 -15.21
CA ALA A 80 -6.31 4.69 -14.83
C ALA A 80 -6.13 3.29 -15.44
N PHE A 81 -7.22 2.54 -15.69
CA PHE A 81 -7.14 1.21 -16.28
C PHE A 81 -6.63 1.24 -17.71
N GLN A 82 -7.14 2.18 -18.55
CA GLN A 82 -6.61 2.36 -19.89
C GLN A 82 -5.16 2.84 -19.85
N ALA A 83 -4.86 3.80 -19.00
CA ALA A 83 -3.51 4.31 -18.83
C ALA A 83 -2.52 3.20 -18.44
N ALA A 84 -2.92 2.28 -17.54
CA ALA A 84 -2.10 1.15 -17.14
C ALA A 84 -1.84 0.17 -18.29
N VAL A 85 -2.86 -0.13 -19.10
CA VAL A 85 -2.71 -0.96 -20.31
C VAL A 85 -1.74 -0.31 -21.31
N ASP A 86 -1.87 1.00 -21.53
CA ASP A 86 -1.06 1.73 -22.50
C ASP A 86 0.39 1.95 -22.05
N THR A 87 0.63 1.96 -20.74
CA THR A 87 1.97 2.17 -20.16
C THR A 87 2.62 0.90 -19.61
N ASN A 88 1.94 -0.26 -19.73
CA ASN A 88 2.37 -1.52 -19.13
C ASN A 88 2.66 -1.39 -17.61
N THR A 89 1.74 -0.74 -16.89
CA THR A 89 1.82 -0.52 -15.45
C THR A 89 0.96 -1.57 -14.72
N THR A 90 1.53 -2.29 -13.77
CA THR A 90 0.76 -3.23 -12.95
C THR A 90 -0.08 -2.50 -11.91
N MET A 91 -1.17 -3.12 -11.45
CA MET A 91 -2.14 -2.48 -10.58
C MET A 91 -2.49 -3.33 -9.37
N LEU A 92 -2.41 -2.74 -8.17
CA LEU A 92 -3.19 -3.17 -7.03
C LEU A 92 -4.52 -2.40 -7.09
N LEU A 93 -5.58 -3.09 -7.46
CA LEU A 93 -6.91 -2.48 -7.54
C LEU A 93 -7.45 -2.18 -6.14
N GLY A 94 -8.21 -1.09 -6.01
CA GLY A 94 -8.94 -0.76 -4.81
C GLY A 94 -10.45 -0.71 -5.08
N LEU A 95 -11.25 -1.16 -4.13
CA LEU A 95 -12.68 -0.91 -4.07
C LEU A 95 -12.97 -0.06 -2.85
N TRP A 96 -13.65 1.07 -3.04
CA TRP A 96 -14.00 1.95 -1.94
C TRP A 96 -15.19 1.39 -1.16
N CYS A 97 -15.00 1.12 0.13
CA CYS A 97 -15.98 0.50 1.01
C CYS A 97 -16.55 1.46 2.07
N SER A 98 -15.85 2.55 2.36
CA SER A 98 -16.24 3.46 3.44
C SER A 98 -17.53 4.23 3.12
N GLY A 99 -18.44 4.27 4.10
CA GLY A 99 -19.68 5.05 3.98
C GLY A 99 -20.75 4.48 3.06
N THR A 100 -20.56 3.25 2.56
CA THR A 100 -21.54 2.58 1.71
C THR A 100 -22.02 1.26 2.33
N LYS A 101 -23.23 0.84 1.97
CA LYS A 101 -23.76 -0.49 2.32
C LYS A 101 -23.64 -1.50 1.19
N THR A 102 -23.14 -1.09 0.03
CA THR A 102 -22.95 -1.94 -1.13
C THR A 102 -21.80 -1.43 -1.98
N ILE A 103 -21.03 -2.35 -2.55
CA ILE A 103 -19.96 -2.06 -3.50
C ILE A 103 -20.38 -2.34 -4.95
N THR A 104 -21.68 -2.31 -5.22
CA THR A 104 -22.21 -2.63 -6.57
C THR A 104 -21.60 -1.74 -7.66
N ASN A 105 -21.44 -0.44 -7.41
CA ASN A 105 -20.84 0.48 -8.38
C ASN A 105 -19.37 0.13 -8.67
N GLU A 106 -18.60 -0.20 -7.66
CA GLU A 106 -17.22 -0.66 -7.79
C GLU A 106 -17.12 -1.97 -8.61
N LEU A 107 -18.05 -2.91 -8.35
CA LEU A 107 -18.13 -4.18 -9.09
C LEU A 107 -18.56 -3.98 -10.53
N ASN A 108 -19.52 -3.09 -10.80
CA ASN A 108 -19.96 -2.73 -12.16
C ASN A 108 -18.77 -2.14 -12.95
N ALA A 109 -18.05 -1.20 -12.36
CA ALA A 109 -16.85 -0.60 -12.97
C ALA A 109 -15.79 -1.67 -13.26
N LEU A 110 -15.53 -2.58 -12.32
CA LEU A 110 -14.58 -3.67 -12.50
C LEU A 110 -15.02 -4.60 -13.65
N GLN A 111 -16.28 -5.01 -13.67
CA GLN A 111 -16.82 -5.89 -14.71
C GLN A 111 -16.77 -5.23 -16.10
N ALA A 112 -17.07 -3.94 -16.19
CA ALA A 112 -16.96 -3.19 -17.43
C ALA A 112 -15.50 -3.10 -17.91
N ALA A 113 -14.53 -2.95 -16.99
CA ALA A 113 -13.11 -2.95 -17.32
C ALA A 113 -12.65 -4.34 -17.83
N ILE A 114 -13.05 -5.41 -17.14
CA ILE A 114 -12.76 -6.79 -17.58
C ILE A 114 -13.30 -7.02 -18.99
N THR A 115 -14.56 -6.68 -19.24
CA THR A 115 -15.20 -6.84 -20.54
C THR A 115 -14.48 -6.01 -21.64
N LYS A 116 -14.05 -4.80 -21.31
CA LYS A 116 -13.42 -3.88 -22.27
C LYS A 116 -12.00 -4.28 -22.63
N TYR A 117 -11.20 -4.70 -21.66
CA TYR A 117 -9.76 -4.86 -21.81
C TYR A 117 -9.32 -6.33 -21.79
N GLY A 118 -10.14 -7.24 -21.25
CA GLY A 118 -9.89 -8.69 -21.22
C GLY A 118 -8.56 -9.06 -20.55
N GLN A 119 -7.89 -10.04 -21.15
CA GLN A 119 -6.65 -10.61 -20.60
C GLN A 119 -5.54 -9.55 -20.41
N LYS A 120 -5.44 -8.54 -21.28
CA LYS A 120 -4.43 -7.46 -21.14
C LYS A 120 -4.55 -6.73 -19.82
N PHE A 121 -5.78 -6.47 -19.36
CA PHE A 121 -6.03 -5.86 -18.06
C PHE A 121 -5.71 -6.85 -16.94
N ALA A 122 -6.19 -8.08 -17.06
CA ALA A 122 -6.00 -9.10 -16.04
C ALA A 122 -4.52 -9.41 -15.78
N ASP A 123 -3.68 -9.42 -16.81
CA ASP A 123 -2.24 -9.66 -16.68
C ASP A 123 -1.55 -8.57 -15.85
N LEU A 124 -2.08 -7.35 -15.86
CA LEU A 124 -1.55 -6.22 -15.09
C LEU A 124 -2.09 -6.16 -13.65
N VAL A 125 -3.17 -6.86 -13.32
CA VAL A 125 -3.72 -6.86 -11.95
C VAL A 125 -2.89 -7.78 -11.06
N VAL A 126 -2.27 -7.22 -10.02
CA VAL A 126 -1.46 -7.95 -9.04
C VAL A 126 -2.27 -8.43 -7.84
N GLY A 127 -3.38 -7.77 -7.56
CA GLY A 127 -4.30 -8.09 -6.49
C GLY A 127 -5.44 -7.10 -6.42
N ILE A 128 -6.41 -7.38 -5.56
CA ILE A 128 -7.61 -6.57 -5.36
C ILE A 128 -7.76 -6.28 -3.87
N SER A 129 -7.74 -5.00 -3.49
CA SER A 129 -7.97 -4.52 -2.14
C SER A 129 -9.44 -4.13 -1.97
N VAL A 130 -10.12 -4.75 -1.02
CA VAL A 130 -11.51 -4.44 -0.66
C VAL A 130 -11.50 -3.54 0.55
N GLY A 131 -11.63 -2.23 0.32
CA GLY A 131 -11.54 -1.19 1.32
C GLY A 131 -10.11 -0.67 1.57
N SER A 132 -10.03 0.44 2.27
CA SER A 132 -8.80 1.10 2.69
C SER A 132 -9.04 1.84 4.01
N GLU A 133 -8.38 1.42 5.09
CA GLU A 133 -8.46 1.96 6.45
C GLU A 133 -9.88 2.00 7.07
N ASP A 134 -10.77 1.14 6.61
CA ASP A 134 -12.15 1.10 7.08
C ASP A 134 -12.25 0.73 8.55
N LEU A 135 -11.46 -0.27 8.98
CA LEU A 135 -11.46 -0.75 10.35
C LEU A 135 -10.76 0.24 11.31
N TYR A 136 -9.75 0.97 10.81
CA TYR A 136 -9.13 2.05 11.55
C TYR A 136 -10.13 3.18 11.81
N ARG A 137 -10.87 3.63 10.79
CA ARG A 137 -11.82 4.75 10.91
C ARG A 137 -12.91 4.51 11.94
N ILE A 138 -13.36 3.27 12.14
CA ILE A 138 -14.35 2.93 13.19
C ILE A 138 -13.71 2.63 14.55
N SER A 139 -12.38 2.57 14.66
CA SER A 139 -11.70 2.35 15.93
C SER A 139 -11.75 3.58 16.83
N GLU A 140 -11.51 3.37 18.13
CA GLU A 140 -11.44 4.48 19.08
C GLU A 140 -10.43 5.55 18.65
N SER A 141 -9.25 5.14 18.17
CA SER A 141 -8.23 6.05 17.67
C SER A 141 -8.66 6.75 16.39
N GLY A 142 -9.28 6.05 15.44
CA GLY A 142 -9.78 6.63 14.21
C GLY A 142 -10.87 7.68 14.46
N ILE A 143 -11.82 7.38 15.35
CA ILE A 143 -12.88 8.31 15.77
C ILE A 143 -12.27 9.54 16.44
N LYS A 144 -11.33 9.34 17.37
CA LYS A 144 -10.62 10.44 18.06
C LYS A 144 -9.84 11.33 17.10
N ASN A 145 -9.28 10.73 16.05
CA ASN A 145 -8.50 11.44 15.03
C ASN A 145 -9.38 11.99 13.88
N ASN A 146 -10.71 11.87 13.98
CA ASN A 146 -11.66 12.25 12.92
C ASN A 146 -11.27 11.68 11.54
N ALA A 147 -10.89 10.39 11.50
CA ALA A 147 -10.40 9.73 10.30
C ALA A 147 -11.49 9.47 9.24
N GLY A 148 -12.71 9.98 9.46
CA GLY A 148 -13.82 9.85 8.54
C GLY A 148 -14.69 8.63 8.80
N ILE A 149 -15.54 8.30 7.82
CA ILE A 149 -16.46 7.17 7.89
C ILE A 149 -15.70 5.89 7.53
N GLY A 150 -15.86 4.85 8.32
CA GLY A 150 -15.35 3.52 8.05
C GLY A 150 -16.43 2.47 7.90
N THR A 151 -16.02 1.23 7.78
CA THR A 151 -16.90 0.05 7.61
C THR A 151 -16.43 -1.06 8.54
N GLY A 152 -17.40 -1.81 9.10
CA GLY A 152 -17.10 -2.85 10.09
C GLY A 152 -16.54 -4.14 9.49
N PRO A 153 -15.97 -5.03 10.34
CA PRO A 153 -15.36 -6.27 9.88
C PRO A 153 -16.35 -7.20 9.18
N ASP A 154 -17.59 -7.25 9.59
CA ASP A 154 -18.60 -8.14 8.99
C ASP A 154 -18.97 -7.69 7.58
N GLU A 155 -19.12 -6.38 7.37
CA GLU A 155 -19.38 -5.80 6.05
C GLU A 155 -18.18 -5.97 5.12
N ILE A 156 -16.95 -5.74 5.62
CA ILE A 156 -15.72 -5.98 4.83
C ILE A 156 -15.63 -7.44 4.40
N ILE A 157 -15.95 -8.39 5.27
CA ILE A 157 -15.97 -9.83 4.92
C ILE A 157 -17.07 -10.12 3.89
N ALA A 158 -18.23 -9.49 3.99
CA ALA A 158 -19.30 -9.64 2.99
C ALA A 158 -18.82 -9.10 1.62
N PHE A 159 -18.23 -7.92 1.57
CA PHE A 159 -17.69 -7.33 0.34
C PHE A 159 -16.56 -8.15 -0.27
N ILE A 160 -15.68 -8.75 0.55
CA ILE A 160 -14.67 -9.69 0.05
C ILE A 160 -15.31 -10.89 -0.65
N LYS A 161 -16.40 -11.43 -0.12
CA LYS A 161 -17.15 -12.53 -0.75
C LYS A 161 -17.79 -12.08 -2.07
N ASP A 162 -18.36 -10.89 -2.10
CA ASP A 162 -18.96 -10.32 -3.31
C ASP A 162 -17.93 -10.14 -4.42
N VAL A 163 -16.73 -9.59 -4.09
CA VAL A 163 -15.61 -9.48 -5.03
C VAL A 163 -15.19 -10.86 -5.56
N ARG A 164 -14.97 -11.83 -4.67
CA ARG A 164 -14.58 -13.19 -5.09
C ARG A 164 -15.62 -13.81 -6.02
N SER A 165 -16.91 -13.61 -5.72
CA SER A 165 -18.01 -14.11 -6.56
C SER A 165 -18.01 -13.41 -7.92
N ALA A 166 -17.79 -12.10 -7.95
CA ALA A 166 -17.79 -11.31 -9.19
C ALA A 166 -16.65 -11.67 -10.14
N ILE A 167 -15.46 -12.05 -9.61
CA ILE A 167 -14.30 -12.39 -10.44
C ILE A 167 -14.17 -13.87 -10.77
N ALA A 168 -14.95 -14.77 -10.15
CA ALA A 168 -14.75 -16.23 -10.19
C ALA A 168 -14.73 -16.83 -11.60
N ASN A 169 -15.50 -16.26 -12.53
CA ASN A 169 -15.61 -16.74 -13.91
C ASN A 169 -15.14 -15.69 -14.93
N THR A 170 -14.13 -14.92 -14.57
CA THR A 170 -13.54 -13.86 -15.40
C THR A 170 -12.04 -14.07 -15.54
N GLU A 171 -11.38 -13.23 -16.32
CA GLU A 171 -9.92 -13.23 -16.49
C GLU A 171 -9.19 -12.89 -15.18
N LEU A 172 -9.89 -12.34 -14.17
CA LEU A 172 -9.35 -12.09 -12.83
C LEU A 172 -9.51 -13.28 -11.87
N ALA A 173 -10.05 -14.42 -12.34
CA ALA A 173 -10.19 -15.60 -11.50
C ALA A 173 -8.84 -15.99 -10.87
N GLY A 174 -8.84 -16.22 -9.55
CA GLY A 174 -7.62 -16.59 -8.82
C GLY A 174 -6.68 -15.43 -8.46
N LYS A 175 -6.97 -14.17 -8.84
CA LYS A 175 -6.22 -13.02 -8.34
C LYS A 175 -6.42 -12.89 -6.82
N PRO A 176 -5.36 -12.59 -6.06
CA PRO A 176 -5.46 -12.47 -4.61
C PRO A 176 -6.37 -11.29 -4.21
N VAL A 177 -7.24 -11.53 -3.24
CA VAL A 177 -8.15 -10.53 -2.67
C VAL A 177 -7.74 -10.24 -1.23
N GLY A 178 -7.45 -8.99 -0.93
CA GLY A 178 -7.02 -8.51 0.37
C GLY A 178 -7.87 -7.36 0.90
N HIS A 179 -7.44 -6.83 2.03
CA HIS A 179 -7.90 -5.57 2.61
C HIS A 179 -6.68 -4.76 3.02
N VAL A 180 -6.76 -3.45 2.93
CA VAL A 180 -5.71 -2.52 3.34
C VAL A 180 -6.17 -1.77 4.58
N ASP A 181 -5.34 -1.76 5.62
CA ASP A 181 -5.65 -1.01 6.83
C ASP A 181 -4.37 -0.63 7.61
N SER A 182 -4.51 0.16 8.65
CA SER A 182 -3.41 0.54 9.54
C SER A 182 -2.92 -0.66 10.36
N TRP A 183 -1.67 -0.56 10.83
CA TRP A 183 -1.10 -1.57 11.74
C TRP A 183 -1.93 -1.77 13.02
N SER A 184 -2.55 -0.70 13.52
CA SER A 184 -3.35 -0.74 14.75
C SER A 184 -4.66 -1.50 14.55
N ALA A 185 -5.29 -1.36 13.38
CA ALA A 185 -6.46 -2.15 13.01
C ALA A 185 -6.11 -3.64 12.86
N TRP A 186 -4.99 -3.97 12.25
CA TRP A 186 -4.53 -5.36 12.12
C TRP A 186 -4.17 -6.01 13.46
N SER A 187 -3.63 -5.22 14.39
CA SER A 187 -3.28 -5.71 15.75
C SER A 187 -4.50 -5.85 16.67
N ASN A 188 -5.66 -5.34 16.27
CA ASN A 188 -6.89 -5.46 17.05
C ASN A 188 -7.53 -6.84 16.82
N SER A 189 -7.65 -7.63 17.90
CA SER A 189 -8.22 -8.97 17.83
C SER A 189 -9.67 -9.03 17.33
N SER A 190 -10.44 -7.94 17.45
CA SER A 190 -11.80 -7.87 16.89
C SER A 190 -11.83 -8.01 15.37
N ASN A 191 -10.72 -7.72 14.69
CA ASN A 191 -10.57 -7.80 13.25
C ASN A 191 -9.97 -9.14 12.76
N ALA A 192 -9.75 -10.11 13.66
CA ALA A 192 -9.15 -11.40 13.31
C ALA A 192 -9.94 -12.18 12.24
N ALA A 193 -11.25 -11.96 12.14
CA ALA A 193 -12.09 -12.58 11.12
C ALA A 193 -11.78 -12.05 9.71
N VAL A 194 -11.45 -10.75 9.58
CA VAL A 194 -11.02 -10.15 8.30
C VAL A 194 -9.68 -10.75 7.87
N ILE A 195 -8.73 -10.87 8.81
CA ILE A 195 -7.43 -11.52 8.53
C ILE A 195 -7.62 -12.94 7.95
N LYS A 196 -8.61 -13.70 8.46
CA LYS A 196 -8.89 -15.04 7.92
C LYS A 196 -9.49 -15.00 6.51
N ALA A 197 -10.29 -13.98 6.18
CA ALA A 197 -11.03 -13.88 4.93
C ALA A 197 -10.18 -13.46 3.73
N VAL A 198 -9.06 -12.76 3.95
CA VAL A 198 -8.19 -12.21 2.90
C VAL A 198 -7.08 -13.19 2.47
N ASP A 199 -6.51 -13.00 1.28
CA ASP A 199 -5.33 -13.74 0.79
C ASP A 199 -4.03 -13.03 1.15
N PHE A 200 -4.03 -11.71 1.22
CA PHE A 200 -2.92 -10.88 1.68
C PHE A 200 -3.42 -9.77 2.60
N ILE A 201 -2.53 -9.24 3.39
CA ILE A 201 -2.75 -8.06 4.23
C ILE A 201 -2.00 -6.89 3.60
N GLY A 202 -2.73 -5.83 3.24
CA GLY A 202 -2.15 -4.54 2.94
C GLY A 202 -2.02 -3.74 4.24
N THR A 203 -0.87 -3.09 4.44
CA THR A 203 -0.65 -2.31 5.66
C THR A 203 -0.11 -0.93 5.35
N ASP A 204 -0.73 0.07 5.98
CA ASP A 204 -0.33 1.47 5.89
C ASP A 204 0.47 1.81 7.15
N LEU A 205 1.74 2.19 6.95
CA LEU A 205 2.74 2.31 8.01
C LEU A 205 3.39 3.69 7.97
N TYR A 206 3.05 4.53 8.94
CA TYR A 206 3.53 5.91 9.01
C TYR A 206 4.12 6.25 10.39
N PRO A 207 5.42 6.04 10.63
CA PRO A 207 6.08 6.51 11.84
C PRO A 207 5.85 8.01 12.11
N TYR A 208 5.68 8.80 11.06
CA TYR A 208 5.35 10.22 11.15
C TYR A 208 4.11 10.50 12.02
N TYR A 209 3.07 9.68 11.91
CA TYR A 209 1.81 9.85 12.64
C TYR A 209 1.79 9.19 14.03
N GLU A 210 2.86 8.52 14.44
CA GLU A 210 2.96 7.80 15.72
C GLU A 210 3.38 8.73 16.88
N LYS A 211 2.62 9.83 17.10
CA LYS A 211 2.95 10.86 18.10
C LYS A 211 3.03 10.37 19.55
N ASP A 212 2.43 9.22 19.86
CA ASP A 212 2.51 8.59 21.17
C ASP A 212 3.83 7.83 21.39
N LYS A 213 4.71 7.85 20.39
CA LYS A 213 6.08 7.34 20.41
C LYS A 213 7.05 8.50 20.18
N VAL A 214 8.34 8.25 20.44
CA VAL A 214 9.39 9.18 19.99
C VAL A 214 9.49 9.04 18.48
N ASN A 215 8.77 9.88 17.74
CA ASN A 215 8.60 9.77 16.29
C ASN A 215 9.48 10.76 15.51
N THR A 216 10.68 11.07 16.02
CA THR A 216 11.66 11.85 15.25
C THR A 216 12.16 11.05 14.05
N ILE A 217 12.76 11.72 13.07
CA ILE A 217 13.32 11.01 11.89
C ILE A 217 14.42 10.02 12.27
N GLU A 218 15.23 10.33 13.27
CA GLU A 218 16.31 9.46 13.76
C GLU A 218 15.76 8.18 14.38
N ASN A 219 14.53 8.23 14.93
CA ASN A 219 13.86 7.07 15.53
C ASN A 219 12.85 6.39 14.59
N ALA A 220 12.70 6.88 13.36
CA ALA A 220 11.69 6.40 12.42
C ALA A 220 11.82 4.90 12.12
N THR A 221 13.06 4.38 12.03
CA THR A 221 13.31 2.94 11.81
C THR A 221 12.79 2.10 12.98
N VAL A 222 13.05 2.51 14.23
CA VAL A 222 12.57 1.78 15.42
C VAL A 222 11.06 1.76 15.48
N VAL A 223 10.41 2.89 15.15
CA VAL A 223 8.95 2.98 15.12
C VAL A 223 8.39 2.14 13.97
N PHE A 224 9.00 2.21 12.77
CA PHE A 224 8.59 1.40 11.62
C PHE A 224 8.67 -0.10 11.93
N ASP A 225 9.79 -0.56 12.44
CA ASP A 225 10.00 -1.97 12.79
C ASP A 225 8.98 -2.44 13.83
N TYR A 226 8.67 -1.60 14.82
CA TYR A 226 7.66 -1.92 15.81
C TYR A 226 6.27 -2.12 15.19
N ILE A 227 5.78 -1.15 14.38
CA ILE A 227 4.44 -1.22 13.79
C ILE A 227 4.34 -2.29 12.70
N TYR A 228 5.40 -2.49 11.93
CA TYR A 228 5.46 -3.55 10.92
C TYR A 228 5.45 -4.94 11.55
N ASN A 229 6.26 -5.16 12.59
CA ASN A 229 6.27 -6.42 13.34
C ASN A 229 4.92 -6.73 14.00
N LYS A 230 4.18 -5.72 14.47
CA LYS A 230 2.80 -5.90 14.95
C LYS A 230 1.90 -6.43 13.86
N THR A 231 1.98 -5.88 12.65
CA THR A 231 1.22 -6.38 11.49
C THR A 231 1.63 -7.80 11.12
N LEU A 232 2.93 -8.08 11.01
CA LEU A 232 3.44 -9.42 10.69
C LEU A 232 2.96 -10.48 11.71
N SER A 233 2.98 -10.13 12.99
CA SER A 233 2.52 -11.01 14.07
C SER A 233 1.02 -11.31 13.94
N ALA A 234 0.20 -10.31 13.60
CA ALA A 234 -1.23 -10.49 13.38
C ALA A 234 -1.52 -11.31 12.11
N ALA A 235 -0.76 -11.09 11.05
CA ALA A 235 -0.90 -11.76 9.75
C ALA A 235 -0.57 -13.26 9.82
N GLY A 236 0.33 -13.66 10.72
CA GLY A 236 0.80 -15.04 10.83
C GLY A 236 1.57 -15.47 9.58
N LYS A 237 0.97 -16.35 8.76
CA LYS A 237 1.59 -16.84 7.51
C LYS A 237 1.12 -16.13 6.25
N LYS A 238 0.21 -15.17 6.37
CA LYS A 238 -0.31 -14.46 5.19
C LYS A 238 0.73 -13.46 4.68
N PRO A 239 0.83 -13.28 3.35
CA PRO A 239 1.64 -12.21 2.78
C PRO A 239 1.23 -10.84 3.34
N VAL A 240 2.21 -10.02 3.71
CA VAL A 240 2.01 -8.64 4.12
C VAL A 240 2.66 -7.73 3.07
N TRP A 241 1.88 -6.82 2.51
CA TRP A 241 2.31 -5.84 1.53
C TRP A 241 2.28 -4.46 2.17
N VAL A 242 3.32 -3.67 1.97
CA VAL A 242 3.36 -2.27 2.44
C VAL A 242 2.63 -1.43 1.40
N THR A 243 1.36 -1.17 1.66
CA THR A 243 0.47 -0.49 0.72
C THR A 243 0.56 1.02 0.80
N GLU A 244 0.97 1.55 1.96
CA GLU A 244 1.35 2.95 2.11
C GLU A 244 2.49 3.09 3.11
N THR A 245 3.48 3.89 2.76
CA THR A 245 4.48 4.44 3.67
C THR A 245 5.15 5.64 3.02
N GLY A 246 5.63 6.57 3.84
CA GLY A 246 6.28 7.78 3.38
C GLY A 246 6.58 8.74 4.53
N TRP A 247 7.30 9.81 4.23
CA TRP A 247 7.55 10.92 5.15
C TRP A 247 7.32 12.24 4.40
N PRO A 248 6.58 13.19 4.98
CA PRO A 248 6.24 14.40 4.26
C PRO A 248 7.46 15.28 4.00
N THR A 249 7.48 15.89 2.82
CA THR A 249 8.51 16.85 2.39
C THR A 249 8.26 18.26 2.92
N SER A 250 7.01 18.57 3.28
CA SER A 250 6.59 19.83 3.89
C SER A 250 5.25 19.69 4.61
N GLY A 251 4.90 20.68 5.41
CA GLY A 251 3.65 20.70 6.18
C GLY A 251 3.90 20.93 7.67
N PRO A 252 2.90 20.76 8.54
CA PRO A 252 3.05 20.88 9.98
C PRO A 252 3.83 19.70 10.56
N SER A 253 4.49 19.90 11.71
CA SER A 253 5.05 18.79 12.50
C SER A 253 3.95 18.03 13.21
N TYR A 254 4.15 16.70 13.37
CA TYR A 254 3.21 15.85 14.10
C TYR A 254 3.93 15.11 15.24
N GLY A 255 3.62 15.47 16.48
CA GLY A 255 4.44 15.07 17.62
C GLY A 255 5.86 15.63 17.50
N GLN A 256 6.85 14.75 17.44
CA GLN A 256 8.26 15.12 17.24
C GLN A 256 8.71 14.95 15.77
N ALA A 257 7.83 14.44 14.91
CA ALA A 257 8.12 14.28 13.50
C ALA A 257 8.08 15.61 12.76
N VAL A 258 9.17 15.99 12.12
CA VAL A 258 9.33 17.22 11.36
C VAL A 258 9.35 16.92 9.87
N PRO A 259 8.39 17.45 9.07
CA PRO A 259 8.43 17.31 7.62
C PRO A 259 9.54 18.16 7.01
N SER A 260 10.31 17.56 6.13
CA SER A 260 11.28 18.25 5.29
C SER A 260 11.75 17.34 4.17
N VAL A 261 12.27 17.91 3.08
CA VAL A 261 12.89 17.15 1.98
C VAL A 261 14.03 16.27 2.49
N ASN A 262 14.84 16.78 3.42
CA ASN A 262 15.95 16.01 4.01
C ASN A 262 15.45 14.82 4.85
N ASN A 263 14.41 15.01 5.66
CA ASN A 263 13.84 13.94 6.46
C ASN A 263 13.13 12.90 5.57
N ALA A 264 12.44 13.34 4.52
CA ALA A 264 11.86 12.45 3.52
C ALA A 264 12.94 11.61 2.81
N LYS A 265 14.10 12.20 2.47
CA LYS A 265 15.28 11.48 1.96
C LYS A 265 15.81 10.48 2.98
N THR A 266 15.96 10.88 4.25
CA THR A 266 16.43 9.99 5.32
C THR A 266 15.50 8.80 5.49
N TYR A 267 14.19 9.03 5.46
CA TYR A 267 13.17 7.98 5.55
C TYR A 267 13.20 7.04 4.33
N TRP A 268 13.38 7.60 3.13
CA TRP A 268 13.56 6.81 1.91
C TRP A 268 14.75 5.85 2.04
N ASP A 269 15.90 6.37 2.51
CA ASP A 269 17.13 5.57 2.65
C ASP A 269 17.01 4.48 3.72
N GLN A 270 16.46 4.85 4.88
CA GLN A 270 16.42 3.95 6.04
C GLN A 270 15.29 2.93 5.96
N ILE A 271 14.16 3.27 5.35
CA ILE A 271 12.98 2.41 5.29
C ILE A 271 12.73 1.94 3.86
N GLY A 272 12.56 2.86 2.91
CA GLY A 272 12.26 2.51 1.52
C GLY A 272 13.28 1.54 0.96
N CYS A 273 14.56 1.87 1.06
CA CYS A 273 15.65 1.05 0.54
C CYS A 273 15.77 -0.34 1.19
N THR A 274 15.22 -0.53 2.39
CA THR A 274 15.16 -1.86 3.01
C THR A 274 13.97 -2.69 2.53
N LEU A 275 12.95 -2.05 1.97
CA LEU A 275 11.72 -2.70 1.49
C LEU A 275 11.76 -3.02 -0.01
N PHE A 276 12.34 -2.11 -0.82
CA PHE A 276 12.33 -2.21 -2.27
C PHE A 276 12.97 -3.51 -2.78
N GLY A 277 12.25 -4.20 -3.66
CA GLY A 277 12.67 -5.49 -4.20
C GLY A 277 12.53 -6.70 -3.25
N ARG A 278 12.08 -6.50 -2.00
CA ARG A 278 11.94 -7.56 -0.98
C ARG A 278 10.51 -7.85 -0.58
N THR A 279 9.68 -6.80 -0.56
CA THR A 279 8.23 -6.93 -0.39
C THR A 279 7.52 -6.04 -1.39
N ASN A 280 6.24 -6.27 -1.64
CA ASN A 280 5.43 -5.38 -2.46
C ASN A 280 5.25 -4.05 -1.72
N VAL A 281 5.61 -2.94 -2.38
CA VAL A 281 5.56 -1.60 -1.79
C VAL A 281 4.90 -0.62 -2.75
N TRP A 282 3.93 0.15 -2.25
CA TRP A 282 3.39 1.34 -2.91
C TRP A 282 3.69 2.55 -2.04
N TRP A 283 4.69 3.33 -2.47
CA TRP A 283 5.15 4.50 -1.73
C TRP A 283 4.13 5.63 -1.76
N TYR A 284 3.95 6.31 -0.67
CA TYR A 284 3.10 7.49 -0.57
C TYR A 284 3.98 8.75 -0.52
N ASN A 285 4.04 9.59 -1.60
CA ASN A 285 3.50 9.34 -2.93
C ASN A 285 4.35 10.02 -4.02
N LEU A 286 3.98 9.82 -5.29
CA LEU A 286 4.63 10.47 -6.42
C LEU A 286 4.20 11.93 -6.57
N ARG A 287 2.90 12.20 -6.45
CA ARG A 287 2.23 13.50 -6.56
C ARG A 287 1.12 13.60 -5.52
N ASP A 288 1.08 14.71 -4.78
CA ASP A 288 -0.03 15.00 -3.89
C ASP A 288 -1.29 15.32 -4.70
N SER A 289 -2.38 14.67 -4.36
CA SER A 289 -3.67 14.81 -5.04
C SER A 289 -4.85 15.07 -4.09
N ASN A 290 -4.63 14.98 -2.77
CA ASN A 290 -5.67 15.29 -1.79
C ASN A 290 -5.53 16.74 -1.33
N PRO A 291 -6.48 17.65 -1.66
CA PRO A 291 -6.41 19.06 -1.28
C PRO A 291 -6.56 19.27 0.24
N ALA A 292 -7.19 18.33 0.94
CA ALA A 292 -7.37 18.41 2.39
C ALA A 292 -6.11 18.13 3.18
N ASN A 293 -5.11 17.45 2.59
CA ASN A 293 -3.86 17.17 3.27
C ASN A 293 -2.98 18.41 3.33
N THR A 294 -2.65 18.84 4.53
CA THR A 294 -1.67 19.90 4.79
C THR A 294 -0.25 19.41 4.64
N GLU A 295 0.01 18.16 4.96
CA GLU A 295 1.26 17.47 4.75
C GLU A 295 1.42 17.11 3.27
N LYS A 296 2.58 17.42 2.70
CA LYS A 296 2.92 17.12 1.31
C LYS A 296 3.95 15.99 1.26
N PHE A 297 3.58 14.90 0.63
CA PHE A 297 4.40 13.69 0.54
C PHE A 297 5.02 13.51 -0.84
N ALA A 298 4.61 14.29 -1.83
CA ALA A 298 5.10 14.14 -3.19
C ALA A 298 6.63 14.15 -3.24
N ILE A 299 7.20 13.14 -3.87
CA ILE A 299 8.66 13.10 -4.10
C ILE A 299 9.07 13.82 -5.38
N THR A 300 8.11 14.25 -6.21
CA THR A 300 8.36 15.01 -7.42
C THR A 300 7.63 16.35 -7.41
N ASN A 301 8.19 17.34 -8.09
CA ASN A 301 7.48 18.57 -8.43
C ASN A 301 6.92 18.42 -9.84
N ASP A 302 5.61 18.65 -10.01
CA ASP A 302 4.90 18.67 -11.29
C ASP A 302 5.13 17.43 -12.17
N LEU A 303 5.33 16.26 -11.53
CA LEU A 303 5.66 15.00 -12.19
C LEU A 303 6.97 15.10 -13.02
N SER A 304 7.97 15.81 -12.50
CA SER A 304 9.33 15.77 -13.03
C SER A 304 9.94 14.38 -12.81
N THR A 305 10.68 13.86 -13.79
CA THR A 305 11.48 12.65 -13.61
C THR A 305 12.71 12.86 -12.73
N THR A 306 13.06 14.12 -12.43
CA THR A 306 14.04 14.49 -11.42
C THR A 306 13.32 14.69 -10.10
N PRO A 307 13.50 13.80 -9.12
CA PRO A 307 12.81 13.90 -7.82
C PRO A 307 13.39 15.02 -6.96
N GLN A 308 12.68 15.39 -5.88
CA GLN A 308 13.09 16.42 -4.94
C GLN A 308 14.36 16.06 -4.15
N PHE A 309 14.72 14.78 -4.09
CA PHE A 309 15.92 14.25 -3.45
C PHE A 309 16.46 13.04 -4.20
N ASN A 310 17.71 12.70 -3.99
CA ASN A 310 18.33 11.53 -4.62
C ASN A 310 17.65 10.22 -4.15
N LEU A 311 17.16 9.42 -5.08
CA LEU A 311 16.48 8.15 -4.81
C LEU A 311 17.42 6.95 -4.76
N THR A 312 18.72 7.12 -5.09
CA THR A 312 19.69 6.02 -5.05
C THR A 312 19.83 5.50 -3.64
N CYS A 313 19.64 4.21 -3.48
CA CYS A 313 19.81 3.56 -2.18
C CYS A 313 21.27 3.49 -1.77
N PRO A 314 21.60 3.69 -0.49
CA PRO A 314 22.95 3.47 0.04
C PRO A 314 23.43 2.03 -0.23
N VAL A 315 24.73 1.88 -0.51
CA VAL A 315 25.35 0.58 -0.84
C VAL A 315 25.19 -0.44 0.29
N ASP A 316 25.14 0.04 1.54
CA ASP A 316 25.01 -0.76 2.76
C ASP A 316 23.55 -0.90 3.26
N SER A 317 22.56 -0.59 2.43
CA SER A 317 21.15 -0.90 2.75
C SER A 317 20.94 -2.42 2.76
N GLY A 318 21.67 -3.08 3.66
CA GLY A 318 21.71 -4.54 3.81
C GLY A 318 20.32 -5.15 3.83
N ALA A 319 20.18 -6.41 3.37
CA ALA A 319 18.94 -7.15 3.53
C ALA A 319 18.47 -7.00 4.98
N PRO A 320 17.18 -6.71 5.26
CA PRO A 320 16.70 -6.81 6.62
C PRO A 320 17.14 -8.17 7.13
N ALA A 321 17.83 -8.19 8.27
CA ALA A 321 18.10 -9.44 8.94
C ALA A 321 16.76 -10.19 9.03
N PRO A 322 16.71 -11.50 8.78
CA PRO A 322 15.47 -12.25 8.97
C PRO A 322 14.96 -11.86 10.34
N ILE A 323 13.72 -11.34 10.41
CA ILE A 323 13.14 -10.84 11.65
C ILE A 323 13.11 -12.04 12.60
N ASN A 324 14.09 -12.11 13.50
CA ASN A 324 14.11 -13.11 14.54
C ASN A 324 12.93 -12.80 15.45
N THR A 325 11.96 -13.70 15.48
CA THR A 325 10.79 -13.66 16.37
C THR A 325 11.17 -13.84 17.86
N SER A 326 12.42 -13.62 18.21
CA SER A 326 12.88 -13.56 19.60
C SER A 326 12.46 -12.21 20.18
N ALA A 327 11.49 -12.24 21.07
CA ALA A 327 10.99 -11.08 21.81
C ALA A 327 12.15 -10.31 22.45
N ALA A 328 12.59 -9.24 21.83
CA ALA A 328 13.39 -8.24 22.51
C ALA A 328 12.46 -7.50 23.47
N ASN A 329 12.71 -7.65 24.76
CA ASN A 329 12.08 -6.87 25.80
C ASN A 329 12.44 -5.40 25.61
N ILE A 330 11.59 -4.66 24.90
CA ILE A 330 11.68 -3.21 24.83
C ILE A 330 11.10 -2.69 26.13
N VAL A 331 11.95 -2.22 27.02
CA VAL A 331 11.56 -1.46 28.21
C VAL A 331 11.01 -0.14 27.72
N VAL A 332 9.69 -0.01 27.68
CA VAL A 332 9.00 1.25 27.42
C VAL A 332 8.96 2.01 28.75
N PRO A 333 9.54 3.22 28.86
CA PRO A 333 9.35 4.02 30.07
C PRO A 333 7.86 4.39 30.17
N SER A 334 7.24 4.03 31.29
CA SER A 334 5.88 4.46 31.63
C SER A 334 5.86 5.98 31.84
N MET A 335 5.30 6.71 30.91
CA MET A 335 4.96 8.13 31.13
C MET A 335 3.46 8.32 31.28
N VAL A 336 3.14 9.10 32.30
CA VAL A 336 1.81 9.45 32.78
C VAL A 336 1.06 10.28 31.74
N TYR A 337 -0.21 9.96 31.55
CA TYR A 337 -1.13 10.57 30.60
C TYR A 337 -1.42 12.05 30.90
N GLY A 338 -1.19 12.90 29.92
CA GLY A 338 -1.78 14.22 29.79
C GLY A 338 -2.39 14.37 28.40
N ALA A 339 -3.71 14.35 28.34
CA ALA A 339 -4.45 14.44 27.10
C ALA A 339 -4.52 15.89 26.60
N ILE A 340 -4.00 16.19 25.42
CA ILE A 340 -4.37 17.37 24.64
C ILE A 340 -4.57 16.91 23.19
N SER A 341 -5.81 17.08 22.72
CA SER A 341 -6.26 16.71 21.38
C SER A 341 -5.95 17.83 20.41
N ILE A 342 -5.27 17.53 19.31
CA ILE A 342 -5.21 18.40 18.14
C ILE A 342 -5.53 17.54 16.91
N PHE A 343 -6.44 18.07 16.09
CA PHE A 343 -7.14 17.42 15.00
C PHE A 343 -6.29 17.28 13.74
N VAL A 344 -6.28 16.10 13.12
CA VAL A 344 -5.98 15.96 11.71
C VAL A 344 -7.18 15.28 11.05
N SER A 345 -7.90 16.07 10.26
CA SER A 345 -9.07 15.59 9.52
C SER A 345 -8.61 14.98 8.20
N PHE A 346 -8.62 13.64 8.10
CA PHE A 346 -8.67 13.00 6.80
C PHE A 346 -10.11 13.08 6.29
N ILE A 347 -10.47 14.20 5.68
CA ILE A 347 -11.76 14.29 4.98
C ILE A 347 -11.52 13.82 3.55
N TYR A 348 -11.85 12.57 3.30
CA TYR A 348 -12.02 12.08 1.95
C TYR A 348 -13.40 12.52 1.46
N TYR A 349 -13.47 13.56 0.64
CA TYR A 349 -14.63 13.82 -0.20
C TYR A 349 -14.54 12.92 -1.43
N PHE A 350 -15.35 11.87 -1.45
CA PHE A 350 -15.72 11.19 -2.67
C PHE A 350 -17.24 11.31 -2.81
N VAL A 351 -17.67 12.03 -3.80
CA VAL A 351 -18.98 11.89 -4.44
C VAL A 351 -18.69 11.54 -5.90
#